data_52b6b1fd3f3fc8ed4f33e9731fb0bd44
#
_entry.id   52b6b1fd3f3fc8ed4f33e9731fb0bd44
#
_cell.length_a   1.000
_cell.length_b   1.000
_cell.length_c   1.000
_cell.angle_alpha   90.00
_cell.angle_beta   90.00
_cell.angle_gamma   90.00
#
_symmetry.space_group_name_H-M   'P 1'
#
loop_
_entity.id
_entity.type
_entity.pdbx_description
1 polymer ?
#
loop_
_entity_poly.entity_id
_entity_poly.type
_entity_poly.pdbx_seq_one_letter_code
_entity_poly.pdbx_strand_id
1 'polypeptide(L)'
;MSYTRTSAGVVVVTVVAAVIAGCSGSSSGIQSGSGSAVSSASPAQPSPAPTESNPPGDIPDNQVYVTYRPTSGFTGFTVKVPEGWARTDKGATTVFTDKLNSVRITTAAASAAPTFASVTNTVVPQLRTQVPNFASPKVTQVTRHAGQVVLLTYQGDSAKDPVTGKVVRDAFERYAFYRQGHEVDLTLSGPVNADNVDPWRTVSDSFAWR
;
A
#
# COMPACT_ATOMS: atom_id res chain seq x y z
N MET A 1 17.21 -44.01 5.84
CA MET A 1 18.56 -44.02 6.47
C MET A 1 19.32 -42.80 6.00
N SER A 2 19.79 -42.03 6.87
CA SER A 2 20.81 -40.97 6.95
C SER A 2 20.23 -39.66 7.46
N TYR A 3 20.48 -39.44 8.73
CA TYR A 3 20.34 -38.19 9.48
C TYR A 3 21.51 -37.26 9.18
N THR A 4 21.27 -35.99 8.96
CA THR A 4 22.31 -34.99 9.10
C THR A 4 21.84 -33.88 10.05
N ARG A 5 22.51 -33.76 11.17
CA ARG A 5 22.41 -32.70 12.17
C ARG A 5 23.16 -31.48 11.66
N THR A 6 22.60 -30.30 11.87
CA THR A 6 23.39 -29.07 11.77
C THR A 6 23.05 -28.12 12.93
N SER A 7 24.14 -27.59 13.45
CA SER A 7 24.39 -26.93 14.73
C SER A 7 23.70 -25.56 14.89
N ALA A 8 23.37 -25.29 16.15
CA ALA A 8 22.95 -23.97 16.66
C ALA A 8 24.17 -23.04 16.80
N GLY A 9 24.08 -21.83 16.30
CA GLY A 9 25.01 -20.74 16.58
C GLY A 9 24.32 -19.69 17.45
N VAL A 10 24.81 -19.57 18.68
CA VAL A 10 24.39 -18.48 19.61
C VAL A 10 25.27 -17.28 19.35
N VAL A 11 24.67 -16.13 19.05
CA VAL A 11 25.34 -14.82 19.03
C VAL A 11 24.88 -14.01 20.23
N VAL A 12 25.82 -13.75 21.14
CA VAL A 12 25.67 -12.86 22.29
C VAL A 12 26.00 -11.45 21.84
N VAL A 13 25.07 -10.50 21.98
CA VAL A 13 25.30 -9.07 21.77
C VAL A 13 25.29 -8.37 23.12
N THR A 14 26.46 -7.83 23.49
CA THR A 14 26.71 -7.03 24.69
C THR A 14 26.20 -5.61 24.51
N VAL A 15 25.39 -5.15 25.47
CA VAL A 15 24.90 -3.76 25.59
C VAL A 15 25.93 -2.95 26.37
N VAL A 16 26.38 -1.83 25.82
CA VAL A 16 27.19 -0.81 26.54
C VAL A 16 26.28 0.40 26.80
N ALA A 17 26.07 0.69 28.07
CA ALA A 17 25.40 1.89 28.55
C ALA A 17 26.44 2.99 28.83
N ALA A 18 26.27 4.17 28.23
CA ALA A 18 27.03 5.36 28.56
C ALA A 18 26.10 6.37 29.25
N VAL A 19 26.44 6.66 30.53
CA VAL A 19 25.82 7.69 31.35
C VAL A 19 26.69 8.96 31.26
N ILE A 20 26.11 10.10 30.90
CA ILE A 20 26.78 11.40 31.03
C ILE A 20 25.91 12.29 31.92
N ALA A 21 26.42 12.58 33.09
CA ALA A 21 25.94 13.61 33.99
C ALA A 21 26.78 14.91 33.79
N GLY A 22 26.12 16.06 33.82
CA GLY A 22 26.82 17.37 33.74
C GLY A 22 25.94 18.51 34.12
N CYS A 23 26.05 18.89 35.28
CA CYS A 23 26.24 20.10 36.10
C CYS A 23 25.44 21.38 35.79
N SER A 24 24.73 21.77 36.81
CA SER A 24 24.16 23.05 37.13
C SER A 24 25.21 24.18 37.30
N GLY A 25 24.88 25.39 36.93
CA GLY A 25 25.56 26.60 37.22
C GLY A 25 24.59 27.76 37.40
N SER A 26 24.27 28.10 38.65
CA SER A 26 23.57 29.33 39.03
C SER A 26 24.59 30.45 39.20
N SER A 27 24.29 31.63 38.68
CA SER A 27 24.86 32.90 39.24
C SER A 27 23.92 34.07 39.02
N SER A 28 23.52 34.62 40.15
CA SER A 28 22.78 35.85 40.31
C SER A 28 23.69 37.04 40.05
N GLY A 29 23.19 38.04 39.32
CA GLY A 29 23.84 39.34 39.18
C GLY A 29 22.80 40.43 38.89
N ILE A 30 22.50 41.24 39.91
CA ILE A 30 21.66 42.43 39.82
C ILE A 30 22.51 43.55 39.25
N GLN A 31 22.07 44.23 38.19
CA GLN A 31 22.48 45.66 38.00
C GLN A 31 21.44 46.41 37.17
N SER A 32 20.94 47.50 37.78
CA SER A 32 20.02 48.44 37.16
C SER A 32 20.74 49.32 36.14
N GLY A 33 20.12 49.52 34.99
CA GLY A 33 20.56 50.47 33.99
C GLY A 33 19.40 50.76 33.00
N SER A 34 18.80 51.96 33.19
CA SER A 34 17.82 52.51 32.25
C SER A 34 18.48 52.82 30.92
N GLY A 35 18.03 52.12 29.87
CA GLY A 35 18.37 52.46 28.53
C GLY A 35 17.18 52.04 27.61
N SER A 36 16.51 53.03 27.05
CA SER A 36 15.45 52.83 26.06
C SER A 36 16.05 52.15 24.82
N ALA A 37 15.91 50.85 24.70
CA ALA A 37 16.26 50.12 23.51
C ALA A 37 14.98 49.97 22.63
N VAL A 38 15.02 50.61 21.46
CA VAL A 38 14.10 50.33 20.36
C VAL A 38 14.20 48.83 20.01
N SER A 39 13.15 48.08 20.37
CA SER A 39 13.01 46.68 19.95
C SER A 39 12.86 46.62 18.43
N SER A 40 13.94 46.34 17.72
CA SER A 40 13.86 45.81 16.37
C SER A 40 13.24 44.43 16.45
N ALA A 41 11.96 44.34 16.11
CA ALA A 41 11.29 43.05 15.93
C ALA A 41 12.02 42.30 14.81
N SER A 42 12.77 41.27 15.17
CA SER A 42 13.28 40.30 14.21
C SER A 42 12.06 39.65 13.49
N PRO A 43 12.05 39.53 12.17
CA PRO A 43 10.96 38.85 11.49
C PRO A 43 10.89 37.43 12.05
N ALA A 44 9.70 37.03 12.52
CA ALA A 44 9.43 35.68 12.98
C ALA A 44 9.74 34.72 11.85
N GLN A 45 10.69 33.84 12.09
CA GLN A 45 10.98 32.73 11.14
C GLN A 45 9.74 31.85 11.02
N PRO A 46 9.25 31.53 9.83
CA PRO A 46 8.07 30.70 9.68
C PRO A 46 8.32 29.36 10.38
N SER A 47 7.38 28.98 11.24
CA SER A 47 7.38 27.65 11.87
C SER A 47 7.36 26.57 10.78
N PRO A 48 8.13 25.49 10.92
CA PRO A 48 8.02 24.36 10.01
C PRO A 48 6.58 23.89 9.91
N ALA A 49 6.11 23.58 8.72
CA ALA A 49 4.81 22.97 8.55
C ALA A 49 4.73 21.67 9.37
N PRO A 50 3.56 21.34 9.95
CA PRO A 50 3.38 20.08 10.66
C PRO A 50 3.82 18.91 9.75
N THR A 51 4.60 17.99 10.28
CA THR A 51 4.91 16.75 9.59
C THR A 51 3.61 15.95 9.49
N GLU A 52 3.16 15.68 8.29
CA GLU A 52 1.97 14.89 8.05
C GLU A 52 2.17 13.49 8.62
N SER A 53 1.33 13.11 9.59
CA SER A 53 1.35 11.78 10.19
C SER A 53 0.34 10.93 9.42
N ASN A 54 0.81 10.17 8.44
CA ASN A 54 -0.04 9.24 7.72
C ASN A 54 -0.41 8.05 8.63
N PRO A 55 -1.70 7.75 8.79
CA PRO A 55 -2.14 6.55 9.49
C PRO A 55 -1.52 5.28 8.88
N PRO A 56 -1.36 4.22 9.68
CA PRO A 56 -0.87 2.94 9.15
C PRO A 56 -1.72 2.45 7.97
N GLY A 57 -1.10 2.29 6.80
CA GLY A 57 -1.74 1.81 5.58
C GLY A 57 -2.14 2.90 4.60
N ASP A 58 -2.05 4.18 4.94
CA ASP A 58 -2.20 5.25 3.96
C ASP A 58 -1.03 5.23 2.98
N ILE A 59 -1.33 5.36 1.70
CA ILE A 59 -0.33 5.59 0.66
C ILE A 59 -0.08 7.10 0.62
N PRO A 60 1.17 7.55 0.80
CA PRO A 60 1.47 9.00 0.87
C PRO A 60 1.06 9.74 -0.41
N ASP A 61 0.58 10.98 -0.29
CA ASP A 61 0.18 11.83 -1.41
C ASP A 61 1.33 12.09 -2.41
N ASN A 62 2.56 12.08 -1.93
CA ASN A 62 3.77 12.22 -2.75
C ASN A 62 4.29 10.90 -3.34
N GLN A 63 3.51 9.80 -3.26
CA GLN A 63 3.88 8.53 -3.87
C GLN A 63 4.08 8.69 -5.38
N VAL A 64 5.27 8.33 -5.84
CA VAL A 64 5.59 8.29 -7.28
C VAL A 64 5.08 6.98 -7.89
N TYR A 65 4.58 7.07 -9.12
CA TYR A 65 4.07 5.91 -9.86
C TYR A 65 4.88 5.70 -11.13
N VAL A 66 5.25 4.44 -11.38
CA VAL A 66 5.98 4.01 -12.58
C VAL A 66 5.12 3.09 -13.45
N THR A 67 5.33 3.12 -14.75
CA THR A 67 4.58 2.26 -15.68
C THR A 67 5.10 0.84 -15.63
N TYR A 68 4.26 -0.08 -15.15
CA TYR A 68 4.46 -1.51 -15.27
C TYR A 68 4.06 -1.99 -16.67
N ARG A 69 4.92 -2.83 -17.24
CA ARG A 69 4.70 -3.56 -18.50
C ARG A 69 5.04 -5.03 -18.24
N PRO A 70 4.09 -5.97 -18.41
CA PRO A 70 4.41 -7.37 -18.26
C PRO A 70 5.42 -7.81 -19.35
N THR A 71 6.38 -8.64 -18.95
CA THR A 71 7.43 -9.19 -19.82
C THR A 71 7.22 -10.66 -20.16
N SER A 72 6.22 -11.29 -19.55
CA SER A 72 5.84 -12.68 -19.78
C SER A 72 4.32 -12.83 -19.71
N GLY A 73 3.79 -13.91 -20.26
CA GLY A 73 2.36 -14.13 -20.35
C GLY A 73 1.68 -13.15 -21.31
N PHE A 74 0.51 -12.65 -20.94
CA PHE A 74 -0.20 -11.65 -21.73
C PHE A 74 0.42 -10.26 -21.51
N THR A 75 0.99 -9.68 -22.55
CA THR A 75 1.74 -8.40 -22.53
C THR A 75 0.99 -7.22 -23.13
N GLY A 76 -0.29 -7.40 -23.49
CA GLY A 76 -1.11 -6.44 -24.24
C GLY A 76 -1.65 -5.26 -23.44
N PHE A 77 -1.04 -4.91 -22.28
CA PHE A 77 -1.48 -3.79 -21.46
C PHE A 77 -0.32 -3.11 -20.73
N THR A 78 -0.63 -1.96 -20.15
CA THR A 78 0.22 -1.26 -19.17
C THR A 78 -0.64 -0.76 -18.01
N VAL A 79 -0.04 -0.57 -16.85
CA VAL A 79 -0.67 0.06 -15.69
C VAL A 79 0.40 0.73 -14.84
N LYS A 80 0.09 1.85 -14.21
CA LYS A 80 0.99 2.46 -13.22
C LYS A 80 0.91 1.70 -11.91
N VAL A 81 2.06 1.51 -11.28
CA VAL A 81 2.20 0.92 -9.95
C VAL A 81 3.06 1.85 -9.09
N PRO A 82 2.89 1.85 -7.76
CA PRO A 82 3.72 2.67 -6.90
C PRO A 82 5.19 2.29 -7.02
N GLU A 83 6.06 3.29 -7.17
CA GLU A 83 7.50 3.11 -7.22
C GLU A 83 8.04 2.63 -5.86
N GLY A 84 9.04 1.75 -5.91
CA GLY A 84 9.69 1.23 -4.71
C GLY A 84 8.97 0.07 -4.01
N TRP A 85 7.76 -0.29 -4.43
CA TRP A 85 7.06 -1.45 -3.86
C TRP A 85 7.71 -2.76 -4.25
N ALA A 86 7.77 -3.71 -3.31
CA ALA A 86 8.31 -5.04 -3.55
C ALA A 86 7.46 -5.79 -4.57
N ARG A 87 8.11 -6.36 -5.60
CA ARG A 87 7.44 -7.12 -6.66
C ARG A 87 7.63 -8.62 -6.48
N THR A 88 6.55 -9.37 -6.67
CA THR A 88 6.57 -10.84 -6.71
C THR A 88 5.78 -11.32 -7.92
N ASP A 89 6.36 -12.21 -8.71
CA ASP A 89 5.71 -12.83 -9.87
C ASP A 89 5.45 -14.32 -9.57
N LYS A 90 4.21 -14.77 -9.85
CA LYS A 90 3.82 -16.18 -9.72
C LYS A 90 2.82 -16.57 -10.82
N GLY A 91 3.30 -17.29 -11.83
CA GLY A 91 2.48 -17.68 -12.98
C GLY A 91 1.93 -16.46 -13.72
N ALA A 92 0.61 -16.38 -13.84
CA ALA A 92 -0.10 -15.28 -14.49
C ALA A 92 -0.39 -14.09 -13.54
N THR A 93 0.18 -14.08 -12.35
CA THR A 93 -0.05 -13.06 -11.33
C THR A 93 1.23 -12.33 -10.98
N THR A 94 1.18 -10.99 -11.01
CA THR A 94 2.20 -10.09 -10.46
C THR A 94 1.60 -9.33 -9.29
N VAL A 95 2.33 -9.23 -8.20
CA VAL A 95 1.91 -8.50 -6.99
C VAL A 95 2.99 -7.49 -6.61
N PHE A 96 2.57 -6.26 -6.37
CA PHE A 96 3.39 -5.22 -5.76
C PHE A 96 2.87 -4.96 -4.36
N THR A 97 3.76 -4.91 -3.37
CA THR A 97 3.40 -4.73 -1.96
C THR A 97 4.30 -3.73 -1.26
N ASP A 98 3.72 -2.90 -0.43
CA ASP A 98 4.43 -2.13 0.58
C ASP A 98 3.62 -2.12 1.88
N LYS A 99 4.24 -2.56 2.97
CA LYS A 99 3.60 -2.66 4.30
C LYS A 99 2.25 -3.41 4.22
N LEU A 100 1.15 -2.66 4.36
CA LEU A 100 -0.21 -3.18 4.43
C LEU A 100 -0.97 -3.08 3.09
N ASN A 101 -0.35 -2.53 2.06
CA ASN A 101 -0.99 -2.28 0.77
C ASN A 101 -0.52 -3.26 -0.30
N SER A 102 -1.40 -3.58 -1.25
CA SER A 102 -1.02 -4.36 -2.43
C SER A 102 -1.71 -3.91 -3.71
N VAL A 103 -0.99 -4.07 -4.83
CA VAL A 103 -1.50 -4.03 -6.19
C VAL A 103 -1.25 -5.40 -6.80
N ARG A 104 -2.32 -6.15 -7.03
CA ARG A 104 -2.27 -7.48 -7.66
C ARG A 104 -2.82 -7.40 -9.08
N ILE A 105 -2.09 -7.94 -10.02
CA ILE A 105 -2.46 -8.02 -11.43
C ILE A 105 -2.48 -9.49 -11.82
N THR A 106 -3.61 -10.00 -12.28
CA THR A 106 -3.76 -11.38 -12.74
C THR A 106 -4.29 -11.37 -14.16
N THR A 107 -3.69 -12.14 -15.06
CA THR A 107 -4.12 -12.26 -16.46
C THR A 107 -4.70 -13.63 -16.73
N ALA A 108 -5.76 -13.70 -17.54
CA ALA A 108 -6.38 -14.94 -17.96
C ALA A 108 -6.92 -14.84 -19.39
N ALA A 109 -7.02 -15.99 -20.07
CA ALA A 109 -7.86 -16.09 -21.25
C ALA A 109 -9.33 -16.15 -20.80
N ALA A 110 -10.20 -15.41 -21.49
CA ALA A 110 -11.63 -15.39 -21.20
C ALA A 110 -12.43 -15.38 -22.50
N SER A 111 -13.46 -16.20 -22.61
CA SER A 111 -14.30 -16.30 -23.82
C SER A 111 -15.27 -15.14 -23.98
N ALA A 112 -15.56 -14.41 -22.91
CA ALA A 112 -16.48 -13.28 -22.88
C ALA A 112 -16.04 -12.21 -21.86
N ALA A 113 -16.47 -10.97 -22.08
CA ALA A 113 -16.23 -9.89 -21.13
C ALA A 113 -16.95 -10.16 -19.80
N PRO A 114 -16.33 -9.81 -18.66
CA PRO A 114 -16.98 -9.84 -17.35
C PRO A 114 -18.24 -8.98 -17.37
N THR A 115 -19.29 -9.49 -16.74
CA THR A 115 -20.56 -8.78 -16.56
C THR A 115 -20.88 -8.66 -15.07
N PHE A 116 -21.80 -7.77 -14.72
CA PHE A 116 -22.36 -7.72 -13.37
C PHE A 116 -22.81 -9.13 -12.90
N ALA A 117 -23.55 -9.84 -13.74
CA ALA A 117 -24.07 -11.17 -13.42
C ALA A 117 -22.96 -12.21 -13.25
N SER A 118 -21.96 -12.26 -14.14
CA SER A 118 -20.86 -13.23 -14.04
C SER A 118 -20.00 -12.97 -12.79
N VAL A 119 -19.71 -11.74 -12.46
CA VAL A 119 -18.96 -11.39 -11.25
C VAL A 119 -19.77 -11.74 -9.99
N THR A 120 -21.06 -11.39 -9.96
CA THR A 120 -21.93 -11.68 -8.81
C THR A 120 -22.11 -13.19 -8.58
N ASN A 121 -22.33 -13.95 -9.66
CA ASN A 121 -22.72 -15.35 -9.55
C ASN A 121 -21.54 -16.33 -9.55
N THR A 122 -20.36 -15.89 -10.00
CA THR A 122 -19.18 -16.75 -10.10
C THR A 122 -18.03 -16.24 -9.23
N VAL A 123 -17.61 -14.98 -9.40
CA VAL A 123 -16.42 -14.45 -8.74
C VAL A 123 -16.67 -14.24 -7.24
N VAL A 124 -17.80 -13.65 -6.86
CA VAL A 124 -18.14 -13.41 -5.44
C VAL A 124 -18.18 -14.70 -4.63
N PRO A 125 -18.87 -15.81 -5.06
CA PRO A 125 -18.80 -17.08 -4.35
C PRO A 125 -17.39 -17.67 -4.23
N GLN A 126 -16.57 -17.57 -5.27
CA GLN A 126 -15.18 -18.03 -5.23
C GLN A 126 -14.35 -17.25 -4.21
N LEU A 127 -14.44 -15.93 -4.21
CA LEU A 127 -13.72 -15.08 -3.25
C LEU A 127 -14.19 -15.35 -1.81
N ARG A 128 -15.46 -15.65 -1.60
CA ARG A 128 -16.00 -16.00 -0.27
C ARG A 128 -15.34 -17.25 0.32
N THR A 129 -14.86 -18.16 -0.51
CA THR A 129 -14.13 -19.37 -0.04
C THR A 129 -12.63 -19.12 0.12
N GLN A 130 -12.08 -18.10 -0.53
CA GLN A 130 -10.64 -17.84 -0.57
C GLN A 130 -10.18 -16.73 0.38
N VAL A 131 -11.06 -15.77 0.67
CA VAL A 131 -10.76 -14.60 1.50
C VAL A 131 -11.37 -14.81 2.89
N PRO A 132 -10.56 -14.90 3.95
CA PRO A 132 -11.05 -15.05 5.30
C PRO A 132 -11.95 -13.86 5.70
N ASN A 133 -13.04 -14.14 6.40
CA ASN A 133 -14.01 -13.12 6.83
C ASN A 133 -14.51 -12.21 5.69
N PHE A 134 -14.66 -12.76 4.47
CA PHE A 134 -15.19 -12.05 3.31
C PHE A 134 -16.55 -11.41 3.62
N ALA A 135 -16.68 -10.10 3.36
CA ALA A 135 -17.88 -9.33 3.65
C ALA A 135 -18.13 -8.19 2.67
N SER A 136 -19.34 -7.66 2.71
CA SER A 136 -19.76 -6.41 2.02
C SER A 136 -19.45 -6.39 0.51
N PRO A 137 -19.68 -7.48 -0.26
CA PRO A 137 -19.44 -7.43 -1.69
C PRO A 137 -20.43 -6.46 -2.38
N LYS A 138 -19.88 -5.61 -3.25
CA LYS A 138 -20.67 -4.72 -4.11
C LYS A 138 -20.10 -4.76 -5.51
N VAL A 139 -20.90 -5.19 -6.48
CA VAL A 139 -20.54 -5.19 -7.91
C VAL A 139 -21.14 -3.93 -8.54
N THR A 140 -20.34 -3.21 -9.32
CA THR A 140 -20.74 -2.03 -10.06
C THR A 140 -20.04 -1.99 -11.41
N GLN A 141 -20.51 -1.14 -12.31
CA GLN A 141 -19.81 -0.82 -13.54
C GLN A 141 -19.28 0.60 -13.43
N VAL A 142 -18.02 0.79 -13.74
CA VAL A 142 -17.36 2.10 -13.68
C VAL A 142 -16.61 2.37 -14.98
N THR A 143 -16.40 3.64 -15.30
CA THR A 143 -15.57 4.06 -16.43
C THR A 143 -14.17 4.36 -15.93
N ARG A 144 -13.16 3.77 -16.60
CA ARG A 144 -11.75 4.07 -16.46
C ARG A 144 -11.17 4.49 -17.80
N HIS A 145 -9.94 4.93 -17.86
CA HIS A 145 -9.32 5.35 -19.12
C HIS A 145 -9.40 4.25 -20.23
N ALA A 146 -9.27 3.00 -19.86
CA ALA A 146 -9.39 1.86 -20.78
C ALA A 146 -10.83 1.51 -21.21
N GLY A 147 -11.83 2.27 -20.76
CA GLY A 147 -13.25 2.04 -21.06
C GLY A 147 -14.07 1.61 -19.83
N GLN A 148 -15.21 0.99 -20.10
CA GLN A 148 -16.08 0.47 -19.04
C GLN A 148 -15.53 -0.83 -18.47
N VAL A 149 -15.51 -0.96 -17.13
CA VAL A 149 -15.03 -2.14 -16.42
C VAL A 149 -15.98 -2.52 -15.30
N VAL A 150 -16.01 -3.81 -14.96
CA VAL A 150 -16.75 -4.26 -13.77
C VAL A 150 -15.84 -4.11 -12.56
N LEU A 151 -16.33 -3.37 -11.57
CA LEU A 151 -15.70 -3.17 -10.27
C LEU A 151 -16.43 -4.01 -9.22
N LEU A 152 -15.69 -4.84 -8.52
CA LEU A 152 -16.13 -5.52 -7.31
C LEU A 152 -15.35 -4.94 -6.12
N THR A 153 -16.08 -4.30 -5.20
CA THR A 153 -15.52 -3.93 -3.88
C THR A 153 -15.95 -4.95 -2.83
N TYR A 154 -15.09 -5.23 -1.88
CA TYR A 154 -15.39 -6.13 -0.76
C TYR A 154 -14.41 -5.88 0.39
N GLN A 155 -14.66 -6.53 1.51
CA GLN A 155 -13.75 -6.55 2.65
C GLN A 155 -13.38 -8.00 2.99
N GLY A 156 -12.21 -8.17 3.59
CA GLY A 156 -11.73 -9.46 4.04
C GLY A 156 -10.51 -9.31 4.93
N ASP A 157 -10.07 -10.40 5.52
CA ASP A 157 -8.84 -10.35 6.30
C ASP A 157 -7.64 -10.63 5.40
N SER A 158 -6.53 -9.93 5.67
CA SER A 158 -5.24 -10.18 5.03
C SER A 158 -4.73 -11.59 5.34
N ALA A 159 -3.76 -12.06 4.58
CA ALA A 159 -2.94 -13.16 5.03
C ALA A 159 -2.25 -12.80 6.36
N LYS A 160 -1.99 -13.81 7.18
CA LYS A 160 -1.21 -13.63 8.41
C LYS A 160 0.21 -13.17 8.06
N ASP A 161 0.61 -12.03 8.61
CA ASP A 161 1.96 -11.52 8.43
C ASP A 161 3.00 -12.54 8.99
N PRO A 162 4.00 -12.95 8.22
CA PRO A 162 4.91 -14.01 8.62
C PRO A 162 5.86 -13.62 9.75
N VAL A 163 6.06 -12.34 9.99
CA VAL A 163 6.97 -11.81 11.02
C VAL A 163 6.22 -11.49 12.30
N THR A 164 5.16 -10.71 12.20
CA THR A 164 4.41 -10.20 13.35
C THR A 164 3.25 -11.09 13.77
N GLY A 165 2.82 -12.00 12.88
CA GLY A 165 1.64 -12.83 13.08
C GLY A 165 0.32 -12.09 13.00
N LYS A 166 0.32 -10.80 12.69
CA LYS A 166 -0.89 -9.97 12.65
C LYS A 166 -1.72 -10.25 11.39
N VAL A 167 -3.02 -10.08 11.54
CA VAL A 167 -4.00 -10.08 10.46
C VAL A 167 -4.64 -8.69 10.46
N VAL A 168 -4.82 -8.12 9.28
CA VAL A 168 -5.41 -6.80 9.08
C VAL A 168 -6.74 -6.95 8.34
N ARG A 169 -7.73 -6.17 8.73
CA ARG A 169 -8.99 -6.06 7.98
C ARG A 169 -8.77 -5.15 6.79
N ASP A 170 -8.82 -5.71 5.58
CA ASP A 170 -8.58 -4.99 4.33
C ASP A 170 -9.87 -4.68 3.58
N ALA A 171 -9.87 -3.53 2.91
CA ALA A 171 -10.75 -3.20 1.81
C ALA A 171 -10.09 -3.60 0.50
N PHE A 172 -10.91 -4.01 -0.46
CA PHE A 172 -10.48 -4.45 -1.78
C PHE A 172 -11.29 -3.77 -2.87
N GLU A 173 -10.60 -3.39 -3.95
CA GLU A 173 -11.20 -3.01 -5.23
C GLU A 173 -10.63 -3.91 -6.32
N ARG A 174 -11.49 -4.73 -6.94
CA ARG A 174 -11.10 -5.59 -8.08
C ARG A 174 -11.76 -5.08 -9.35
N TYR A 175 -10.96 -4.63 -10.29
CA TYR A 175 -11.33 -4.17 -11.62
C TYR A 175 -11.08 -5.27 -12.64
N ALA A 176 -12.12 -5.70 -13.35
CA ALA A 176 -12.02 -6.71 -14.40
C ALA A 176 -12.02 -6.03 -15.78
N PHE A 177 -10.83 -5.87 -16.36
CA PHE A 177 -10.62 -5.35 -17.72
C PHE A 177 -10.69 -6.49 -18.73
N TYR A 178 -11.31 -6.24 -19.87
CA TYR A 178 -11.42 -7.27 -20.93
C TYR A 178 -11.19 -6.67 -22.31
N ARG A 179 -10.41 -7.38 -23.12
CA ARG A 179 -10.23 -7.08 -24.55
C ARG A 179 -9.82 -8.33 -25.33
N GLN A 180 -10.52 -8.62 -26.41
CA GLN A 180 -10.14 -9.64 -27.41
C GLN A 180 -9.74 -11.01 -26.82
N GLY A 181 -10.55 -11.56 -25.92
CA GLY A 181 -10.28 -12.87 -25.33
C GLY A 181 -9.31 -12.87 -24.15
N HIS A 182 -8.89 -11.71 -23.68
CA HIS A 182 -8.02 -11.56 -22.51
C HIS A 182 -8.70 -10.77 -21.41
N GLU A 183 -8.70 -11.31 -20.21
CA GLU A 183 -9.10 -10.64 -18.98
C GLU A 183 -7.85 -10.25 -18.17
N VAL A 184 -7.86 -9.04 -17.64
CA VAL A 184 -6.85 -8.56 -16.69
C VAL A 184 -7.58 -8.08 -15.45
N ASP A 185 -7.36 -8.78 -14.35
CA ASP A 185 -7.84 -8.40 -13.04
C ASP A 185 -6.82 -7.55 -12.32
N LEU A 186 -7.17 -6.31 -12.06
CA LEU A 186 -6.42 -5.41 -11.20
C LEU A 186 -7.11 -5.36 -9.84
N THR A 187 -6.46 -5.91 -8.81
CA THR A 187 -6.97 -5.88 -7.44
C THR A 187 -6.07 -5.01 -6.56
N LEU A 188 -6.66 -4.02 -5.94
CA LEU A 188 -6.03 -3.11 -4.99
C LEU A 188 -6.51 -3.47 -3.59
N SER A 189 -5.62 -3.48 -2.60
CA SER A 189 -5.99 -3.74 -1.20
C SER A 189 -5.16 -2.93 -0.23
N GLY A 190 -5.77 -2.63 0.90
CA GLY A 190 -5.18 -1.93 2.04
C GLY A 190 -6.14 -1.92 3.22
N PRO A 191 -5.71 -1.45 4.41
CA PRO A 191 -6.54 -1.42 5.60
C PRO A 191 -7.85 -0.64 5.38
N VAL A 192 -8.95 -1.14 5.96
CA VAL A 192 -10.30 -0.56 5.81
C VAL A 192 -10.37 0.94 6.17
N ASN A 193 -9.52 1.40 7.10
CA ASN A 193 -9.51 2.77 7.57
C ASN A 193 -8.44 3.66 6.90
N ALA A 194 -7.70 3.12 5.92
CA ALA A 194 -6.71 3.88 5.18
C ALA A 194 -7.37 4.77 4.12
N ASP A 195 -6.87 5.98 3.94
CA ASP A 195 -7.32 6.89 2.88
C ASP A 195 -6.52 6.62 1.60
N ASN A 196 -6.93 5.59 0.86
CA ASN A 196 -6.27 5.18 -0.37
C ASN A 196 -7.14 5.45 -1.63
N VAL A 197 -8.17 6.28 -1.55
CA VAL A 197 -9.11 6.52 -2.65
C VAL A 197 -8.40 7.09 -3.89
N ASP A 198 -7.63 8.16 -3.73
CA ASP A 198 -6.91 8.81 -4.83
C ASP A 198 -5.74 7.98 -5.35
N PRO A 199 -4.89 7.36 -4.50
CA PRO A 199 -3.91 6.38 -4.92
C PRO A 199 -4.49 5.23 -5.76
N TRP A 200 -5.58 4.62 -5.33
CA TRP A 200 -6.22 3.52 -6.05
C TRP A 200 -6.84 3.99 -7.37
N ARG A 201 -7.41 5.18 -7.39
CA ARG A 201 -7.90 5.79 -8.61
C ARG A 201 -6.75 6.05 -9.60
N THR A 202 -5.62 6.58 -9.14
CA THR A 202 -4.43 6.79 -9.96
C THR A 202 -3.96 5.50 -10.62
N VAL A 203 -3.91 4.40 -9.88
CA VAL A 203 -3.54 3.09 -10.42
C VAL A 203 -4.58 2.59 -11.42
N SER A 204 -5.86 2.54 -11.03
CA SER A 204 -6.92 1.95 -11.86
C SER A 204 -7.22 2.76 -13.13
N ASP A 205 -7.15 4.09 -13.09
CA ASP A 205 -7.32 4.96 -14.26
C ASP A 205 -6.12 4.90 -15.23
N SER A 206 -4.94 4.49 -14.75
CA SER A 206 -3.74 4.40 -15.59
C SER A 206 -3.71 3.16 -16.48
N PHE A 207 -4.61 2.21 -16.28
CA PHE A 207 -4.66 1.00 -17.09
C PHE A 207 -4.93 1.36 -18.56
N ALA A 208 -4.12 0.81 -19.45
CA ALA A 208 -4.24 1.02 -20.89
C ALA A 208 -3.92 -0.25 -21.66
N TRP A 209 -4.73 -0.54 -22.67
CA TRP A 209 -4.45 -1.59 -23.64
C TRP A 209 -3.38 -1.15 -24.63
N ARG A 210 -2.57 -2.10 -25.06
CA ARG A 210 -1.54 -1.91 -26.09
C ARG A 210 -1.94 -2.57 -27.38
#